data_5c3e9e2da5d5ed0cc8df9e003dadbc6d
#
_entry.id   5c3e9e2da5d5ed0cc8df9e003dadbc6d
#
_cell.length_a   1.000
_cell.length_b   1.000
_cell.length_c   1.000
_cell.angle_alpha   90.00
_cell.angle_beta   90.00
_cell.angle_gamma   90.00
#
_symmetry.space_group_name_H-M   'P 1'
#
loop_
_entity.id
_entity.type
_entity.pdbx_description
1 polymer ?
#
loop_
_entity_poly.entity_id
_entity_poly.type
_entity_poly.pdbx_seq_one_letter_code
_entity_poly.pdbx_strand_id
1 'polypeptide(L)'
;MDKKQSIFNENDIPYKELELIGISKKQIWSLDKANITALLSGKRTSLLDLSFHDNNGEEISMKGKISLYWKDSNNAGVKVHPVRPEIMNDINLKPKELERLQDNEIITKTINNEKYLVQLDPETNELLKTKIKSISIPSNIKLSLI
;
A
#
# COMPACT_ATOMS: atom_id res chain seq x y z
N MET A 1 19.10 -7.17 13.36
CA MET A 1 18.12 -6.66 12.41
C MET A 1 17.02 -7.67 12.14
N ASP A 2 15.83 -7.24 12.21
CA ASP A 2 14.73 -8.15 12.06
C ASP A 2 13.97 -7.91 10.76
N LYS A 3 14.17 -8.78 9.81
CA LYS A 3 13.51 -8.69 8.51
C LYS A 3 12.12 -9.29 8.50
N LYS A 4 11.73 -9.97 9.57
CA LYS A 4 10.42 -10.63 9.63
C LYS A 4 9.28 -9.65 9.69
N GLN A 5 9.55 -8.39 10.05
CA GLN A 5 8.50 -7.39 10.16
C GLN A 5 7.80 -7.09 8.84
N SER A 6 8.47 -7.39 7.71
CA SER A 6 7.89 -7.14 6.39
C SER A 6 7.53 -8.44 5.67
N ILE A 7 7.65 -9.58 6.33
CA ILE A 7 7.37 -10.88 5.73
C ILE A 7 6.30 -11.58 6.54
N PHE A 8 5.29 -12.10 5.84
CA PHE A 8 4.16 -12.81 6.44
C PHE A 8 4.15 -14.25 5.97
N ASN A 9 3.72 -15.15 6.84
CA ASN A 9 3.48 -16.55 6.50
C ASN A 9 2.01 -16.75 6.20
N GLU A 10 1.68 -17.89 5.60
CA GLU A 10 0.28 -18.25 5.35
C GLU A 10 -0.58 -18.14 6.60
N ASN A 11 -0.02 -18.54 7.74
CA ASN A 11 -0.77 -18.53 9.00
C ASN A 11 -0.99 -17.12 9.56
N ASP A 12 -0.27 -16.14 9.04
CA ASP A 12 -0.41 -14.76 9.48
C ASP A 12 -1.51 -14.02 8.75
N ILE A 13 -2.01 -14.58 7.65
CA ILE A 13 -3.02 -13.91 6.83
C ILE A 13 -4.31 -13.76 7.63
N PRO A 14 -4.82 -12.51 7.78
CA PRO A 14 -6.04 -12.28 8.56
C PRO A 14 -7.30 -12.58 7.75
N TYR A 15 -7.60 -13.85 7.58
CA TYR A 15 -8.73 -14.29 6.72
C TYR A 15 -10.05 -13.70 7.15
N LYS A 16 -10.28 -13.54 8.44
CA LYS A 16 -11.55 -12.99 8.92
C LYS A 16 -11.74 -11.54 8.49
N GLU A 17 -10.68 -10.75 8.55
CA GLU A 17 -10.75 -9.36 8.09
C GLU A 17 -10.94 -9.30 6.58
N LEU A 18 -10.29 -10.18 5.85
CA LEU A 18 -10.44 -10.24 4.40
C LEU A 18 -11.86 -10.60 3.99
N GLU A 19 -12.52 -11.47 4.75
CA GLU A 19 -13.92 -11.79 4.50
C GLU A 19 -14.82 -10.57 4.64
N LEU A 20 -14.49 -9.67 5.57
CA LEU A 20 -15.27 -8.45 5.76
C LEU A 20 -15.24 -7.53 4.54
N ILE A 21 -14.23 -7.64 3.70
CA ILE A 21 -14.12 -6.85 2.48
C ILE A 21 -14.37 -7.69 1.22
N GLY A 22 -15.01 -8.84 1.41
CA GLY A 22 -15.49 -9.66 0.30
C GLY A 22 -14.47 -10.60 -0.30
N ILE A 23 -13.38 -10.90 0.41
CA ILE A 23 -12.35 -11.81 -0.10
C ILE A 23 -12.25 -13.01 0.79
N SER A 24 -12.70 -14.16 0.27
CA SER A 24 -12.64 -15.42 1.01
C SER A 24 -11.23 -16.01 0.96
N LYS A 25 -10.98 -16.98 1.85
CA LYS A 25 -9.72 -17.72 1.86
C LYS A 25 -9.46 -18.37 0.50
N LYS A 26 -10.49 -18.93 -0.11
CA LYS A 26 -10.38 -19.55 -1.42
C LYS A 26 -9.97 -18.54 -2.48
N GLN A 27 -10.51 -17.33 -2.42
CA GLN A 27 -10.19 -16.28 -3.37
C GLN A 27 -8.74 -15.80 -3.22
N ILE A 28 -8.25 -15.71 -1.98
CA ILE A 28 -6.86 -15.35 -1.73
C ILE A 28 -5.93 -16.32 -2.45
N TRP A 29 -6.17 -17.61 -2.28
CA TRP A 29 -5.30 -18.63 -2.88
C TRP A 29 -5.57 -18.86 -4.35
N SER A 30 -6.59 -18.19 -4.92
CA SER A 30 -6.85 -18.14 -6.35
C SER A 30 -6.17 -16.97 -7.03
N LEU A 31 -5.59 -16.05 -6.27
CA LEU A 31 -4.84 -14.93 -6.84
C LEU A 31 -3.60 -15.45 -7.56
N ASP A 32 -3.11 -14.69 -8.51
CA ASP A 32 -1.89 -15.07 -9.19
C ASP A 32 -0.70 -15.01 -8.23
N LYS A 33 0.40 -15.63 -8.65
CA LYS A 33 1.59 -15.74 -7.83
C LYS A 33 2.15 -14.37 -7.43
N ALA A 34 2.08 -13.41 -8.34
CA ALA A 34 2.60 -12.07 -8.08
C ALA A 34 1.83 -11.39 -6.93
N ASN A 35 0.50 -11.54 -6.90
CA ASN A 35 -0.33 -10.98 -5.85
C ASN A 35 -0.11 -11.67 -4.51
N ILE A 36 0.01 -12.99 -4.52
CA ILE A 36 0.29 -13.73 -3.29
C ILE A 36 1.66 -13.34 -2.73
N THR A 37 2.66 -13.25 -3.59
CA THR A 37 4.00 -12.81 -3.19
C THR A 37 3.97 -11.40 -2.62
N ALA A 38 3.21 -10.50 -3.24
CA ALA A 38 3.08 -9.13 -2.74
C ALA A 38 2.48 -9.10 -1.35
N LEU A 39 1.39 -9.85 -1.12
CA LEU A 39 0.76 -9.93 0.19
C LEU A 39 1.74 -10.42 1.26
N LEU A 40 2.42 -11.52 1.00
CA LEU A 40 3.33 -12.12 1.98
C LEU A 40 4.60 -11.28 2.18
N SER A 41 4.89 -10.38 1.27
CA SER A 41 6.02 -9.45 1.39
C SER A 41 5.65 -8.11 1.99
N GLY A 42 4.40 -7.92 2.41
CA GLY A 42 3.93 -6.65 2.95
C GLY A 42 3.74 -5.57 1.90
N LYS A 43 3.65 -5.95 0.64
CA LYS A 43 3.46 -5.02 -0.48
C LYS A 43 2.01 -5.02 -0.93
N ARG A 44 1.67 -4.06 -1.79
CA ARG A 44 0.32 -3.94 -2.33
C ARG A 44 0.06 -4.97 -3.41
N THR A 45 -1.16 -5.47 -3.46
CA THR A 45 -1.62 -6.28 -4.59
C THR A 45 -1.94 -5.38 -5.77
N SER A 46 -2.32 -5.98 -6.88
CA SER A 46 -2.98 -5.26 -7.96
C SER A 46 -4.39 -4.87 -7.52
N LEU A 47 -5.14 -4.17 -8.38
CA LEU A 47 -6.52 -3.80 -8.07
C LEU A 47 -7.39 -5.03 -7.98
N LEU A 48 -8.17 -5.12 -6.91
CA LEU A 48 -9.09 -6.22 -6.66
C LEU A 48 -10.51 -5.67 -6.51
N ASP A 49 -11.49 -6.51 -6.74
CA ASP A 49 -12.88 -6.16 -6.47
C ASP A 49 -13.17 -6.43 -5.00
N LEU A 50 -13.61 -5.40 -4.29
CA LEU A 50 -13.91 -5.48 -2.86
C LEU A 50 -15.38 -5.22 -2.63
N SER A 51 -15.94 -5.86 -1.62
CA SER A 51 -17.36 -5.72 -1.26
C SER A 51 -17.49 -5.78 0.25
N PHE A 52 -18.20 -4.84 0.81
CA PHE A 52 -18.41 -4.81 2.25
C PHE A 52 -19.72 -4.08 2.57
N HIS A 53 -20.15 -4.16 3.83
CA HIS A 53 -21.35 -3.48 4.30
C HIS A 53 -20.94 -2.27 5.12
N ASP A 54 -21.58 -1.13 4.87
CA ASP A 54 -21.33 0.08 5.65
C ASP A 54 -22.09 0.02 6.99
N ASN A 55 -22.02 1.11 7.76
CA ASN A 55 -22.66 1.16 9.05
C ASN A 55 -24.19 1.08 8.99
N ASN A 56 -24.77 1.33 7.83
CA ASN A 56 -26.22 1.24 7.62
C ASN A 56 -26.64 -0.11 7.06
N GLY A 57 -25.69 -1.03 6.88
CA GLY A 57 -25.96 -2.34 6.32
C GLY A 57 -26.06 -2.39 4.80
N GLU A 58 -25.76 -1.30 4.12
CA GLU A 58 -25.77 -1.27 2.67
C GLU A 58 -24.50 -1.88 2.10
N GLU A 59 -24.65 -2.67 1.05
CA GLU A 59 -23.51 -3.27 0.38
C GLU A 59 -22.82 -2.24 -0.52
N ILE A 60 -21.51 -2.15 -0.36
CA ILE A 60 -20.67 -1.26 -1.14
C ILE A 60 -19.68 -2.12 -1.93
N SER A 61 -19.62 -1.90 -3.24
CA SER A 61 -18.65 -2.56 -4.10
C SER A 61 -17.68 -1.52 -4.64
N MET A 62 -16.38 -1.85 -4.60
CA MET A 62 -15.36 -0.92 -5.06
C MET A 62 -14.13 -1.69 -5.51
N LYS A 63 -13.25 -1.00 -6.22
CA LYS A 63 -11.94 -1.54 -6.54
C LYS A 63 -10.90 -0.92 -5.62
N GLY A 64 -9.92 -1.72 -5.22
CA GLY A 64 -8.83 -1.24 -4.40
C GLY A 64 -7.71 -2.25 -4.35
N LYS A 65 -6.57 -1.82 -3.84
CA LYS A 65 -5.46 -2.71 -3.55
C LYS A 65 -5.48 -3.04 -2.07
N ILE A 66 -4.88 -4.16 -1.70
CA ILE A 66 -4.75 -4.52 -0.29
C ILE A 66 -3.29 -4.82 0.03
N SER A 67 -2.94 -4.63 1.29
CA SER A 67 -1.65 -5.02 1.82
C SER A 67 -1.83 -5.49 3.24
N LEU A 68 -0.85 -6.22 3.74
CA LEU A 68 -0.86 -6.69 5.13
C LEU A 68 0.09 -5.83 5.95
N TYR A 69 -0.23 -5.67 7.22
CA TYR A 69 0.66 -4.98 8.15
C TYR A 69 0.56 -5.66 9.52
N TRP A 70 1.54 -5.43 10.36
CA TRP A 70 1.52 -5.96 11.71
C TRP A 70 0.80 -5.00 12.65
N LYS A 71 -0.33 -5.44 13.21
CA LYS A 71 -1.04 -4.67 14.25
C LYS A 71 -0.23 -4.68 15.54
N ASP A 72 0.35 -5.83 15.84
CA ASP A 72 1.25 -6.03 16.96
C ASP A 72 2.19 -7.18 16.60
N SER A 73 2.97 -7.68 17.53
CA SER A 73 4.00 -8.69 17.23
C SER A 73 3.40 -10.03 16.76
N ASN A 74 2.11 -10.27 17.01
CA ASN A 74 1.50 -11.57 16.72
C ASN A 74 0.30 -11.52 15.78
N ASN A 75 -0.20 -10.33 15.48
CA ASN A 75 -1.43 -10.19 14.71
C ASN A 75 -1.24 -9.29 13.50
N ALA A 76 -1.53 -9.84 12.33
CA ALA A 76 -1.53 -9.07 11.10
C ALA A 76 -2.91 -8.48 10.84
N GLY A 77 -2.96 -7.38 10.14
CA GLY A 77 -4.20 -6.75 9.69
C GLY A 77 -4.16 -6.47 8.20
N VAL A 78 -5.30 -6.08 7.66
CA VAL A 78 -5.45 -5.73 6.26
C VAL A 78 -5.61 -4.23 6.12
N LYS A 79 -4.85 -3.66 5.20
CA LYS A 79 -4.99 -2.25 4.84
C LYS A 79 -5.57 -2.19 3.43
N VAL A 80 -6.63 -1.41 3.26
CA VAL A 80 -7.26 -1.22 1.96
C VAL A 80 -6.78 0.10 1.37
N HIS A 81 -6.41 0.06 0.09
CA HIS A 81 -5.98 1.22 -0.67
C HIS A 81 -7.01 1.47 -1.77
N PRO A 82 -8.03 2.28 -1.50
CA PRO A 82 -9.10 2.49 -2.47
C PRO A 82 -8.63 3.35 -3.64
N VAL A 83 -9.28 3.18 -4.77
CA VAL A 83 -9.06 4.07 -5.90
C VAL A 83 -9.69 5.42 -5.57
N ARG A 84 -8.91 6.49 -5.65
CA ARG A 84 -9.37 7.85 -5.41
C ARG A 84 -9.64 8.55 -6.73
N PRO A 85 -10.67 9.40 -6.82
CA PRO A 85 -10.96 10.10 -8.08
C PRO A 85 -9.87 11.09 -8.47
N GLU A 86 -9.09 11.57 -7.48
CA GLU A 86 -8.01 12.52 -7.73
C GLU A 86 -6.97 12.39 -6.63
N ILE A 87 -5.80 12.97 -6.88
CA ILE A 87 -4.72 12.97 -5.90
C ILE A 87 -5.08 13.91 -4.75
N MET A 88 -5.05 13.39 -3.52
CA MET A 88 -5.20 14.25 -2.33
C MET A 88 -3.86 14.87 -2.00
N ASN A 89 -3.73 16.16 -2.31
CA ASN A 89 -2.49 16.89 -2.08
C ASN A 89 -2.46 17.44 -0.65
N ASP A 90 -2.23 16.54 0.31
CA ASP A 90 -2.20 16.89 1.72
C ASP A 90 -0.81 17.30 2.23
N ILE A 91 0.18 17.35 1.33
CA ILE A 91 1.55 17.74 1.68
C ILE A 91 2.03 18.98 0.92
N ASN A 92 1.08 19.73 0.39
CA ASN A 92 1.34 21.00 -0.28
C ASN A 92 2.33 20.90 -1.46
N LEU A 93 2.12 19.91 -2.31
CA LEU A 93 2.92 19.77 -3.52
C LEU A 93 2.58 20.90 -4.50
N LYS A 94 3.61 21.39 -5.17
CA LYS A 94 3.44 22.39 -6.21
C LYS A 94 2.96 21.74 -7.51
N PRO A 95 2.32 22.50 -8.42
CA PRO A 95 1.85 21.91 -9.68
C PRO A 95 2.93 21.15 -10.45
N LYS A 96 4.17 21.68 -10.49
CA LYS A 96 5.26 20.98 -11.17
C LYS A 96 5.64 19.68 -10.49
N GLU A 97 5.54 19.63 -9.17
CA GLU A 97 5.84 18.42 -8.41
C GLU A 97 4.78 17.36 -8.71
N LEU A 98 3.50 17.76 -8.79
CA LEU A 98 2.42 16.85 -9.15
C LEU A 98 2.59 16.29 -10.56
N GLU A 99 3.00 17.13 -11.51
CA GLU A 99 3.28 16.68 -12.87
C GLU A 99 4.36 15.61 -12.90
N ARG A 100 5.45 15.82 -12.15
CA ARG A 100 6.53 14.85 -12.08
C ARG A 100 6.06 13.51 -11.51
N LEU A 101 5.25 13.56 -10.47
CA LEU A 101 4.71 12.34 -9.88
C LEU A 101 3.78 11.62 -10.86
N GLN A 102 2.99 12.36 -11.62
CA GLN A 102 2.12 11.77 -12.64
C GLN A 102 2.92 11.16 -13.80
N ASP A 103 4.15 11.62 -14.00
CA ASP A 103 5.07 11.02 -14.96
C ASP A 103 5.88 9.87 -14.37
N ASN A 104 5.45 9.35 -13.23
CA ASN A 104 6.10 8.22 -12.54
C ASN A 104 7.48 8.53 -11.99
N GLU A 105 7.78 9.80 -11.73
CA GLU A 105 9.02 10.17 -11.08
C GLU A 105 8.88 10.06 -9.56
N ILE A 106 10.01 9.83 -8.91
CA ILE A 106 10.10 9.87 -7.46
C ILE A 106 10.75 11.21 -7.11
N ILE A 107 10.12 11.97 -6.24
CA ILE A 107 10.65 13.28 -5.84
C ILE A 107 10.97 13.27 -4.35
N THR A 108 11.75 14.24 -3.94
CA THR A 108 12.00 14.49 -2.52
C THR A 108 11.17 15.68 -2.06
N LYS A 109 10.68 15.61 -0.84
CA LYS A 109 9.87 16.69 -0.25
C LYS A 109 10.19 16.80 1.23
N THR A 110 10.34 18.01 1.72
CA THR A 110 10.50 18.25 3.16
C THR A 110 9.13 18.48 3.77
N ILE A 111 8.79 17.65 4.74
CA ILE A 111 7.50 17.70 5.45
C ILE A 111 7.82 17.73 6.94
N ASN A 112 7.37 18.78 7.64
CA ASN A 112 7.63 18.93 9.08
C ASN A 112 9.11 18.79 9.43
N ASN A 113 9.96 19.44 8.66
CA ASN A 113 11.42 19.45 8.85
C ASN A 113 12.11 18.10 8.61
N GLU A 114 11.42 17.15 8.01
CA GLU A 114 12.01 15.86 7.64
C GLU A 114 11.88 15.65 6.14
N LYS A 115 12.90 15.01 5.56
CA LYS A 115 12.90 14.73 4.13
C LYS A 115 12.24 13.39 3.84
N TYR A 116 11.40 13.39 2.82
CA TYR A 116 10.71 12.20 2.37
C TYR A 116 10.96 11.97 0.89
N LEU A 117 10.96 10.71 0.49
CA LEU A 117 10.76 10.34 -0.90
C LEU A 117 9.26 10.22 -1.11
N VAL A 118 8.76 10.82 -2.18
CA VAL A 118 7.34 10.81 -2.51
C VAL A 118 7.15 10.19 -3.87
N GLN A 119 6.19 9.30 -3.95
CA GLN A 119 5.85 8.57 -5.17
C GLN A 119 4.34 8.50 -5.28
N LEU A 120 3.83 8.45 -6.50
CA LEU A 120 2.40 8.30 -6.75
C LEU A 120 2.10 6.85 -7.15
N ASP A 121 1.06 6.27 -6.55
CA ASP A 121 0.47 5.03 -7.06
C ASP A 121 -0.60 5.46 -8.08
N PRO A 122 -0.34 5.33 -9.38
CA PRO A 122 -1.27 5.85 -10.39
C PRO A 122 -2.58 5.10 -10.45
N GLU A 123 -2.63 3.88 -9.97
CA GLU A 123 -3.85 3.09 -9.99
C GLU A 123 -4.82 3.48 -8.87
N THR A 124 -4.31 4.01 -7.76
CA THR A 124 -5.15 4.42 -6.64
C THR A 124 -5.16 5.92 -6.42
N ASN A 125 -4.27 6.67 -7.08
CA ASN A 125 -4.03 8.09 -6.87
C ASN A 125 -3.55 8.43 -5.45
N GLU A 126 -2.96 7.46 -4.79
CA GLU A 126 -2.42 7.67 -3.44
C GLU A 126 -0.97 8.10 -3.49
N LEU A 127 -0.62 9.09 -2.68
CA LEU A 127 0.76 9.52 -2.51
C LEU A 127 1.45 8.61 -1.48
N LEU A 128 2.55 8.01 -1.88
CA LEU A 128 3.35 7.15 -1.01
C LEU A 128 4.55 7.94 -0.53
N LYS A 129 4.75 7.95 0.78
CA LYS A 129 5.82 8.74 1.40
C LYS A 129 6.71 7.83 2.23
N THR A 130 8.02 7.96 2.05
CA THR A 130 8.99 7.18 2.81
C THR A 130 10.04 8.15 3.37
N LYS A 131 10.25 8.13 4.68
CA LYS A 131 11.28 8.95 5.29
C LYS A 131 12.66 8.53 4.80
N ILE A 132 13.47 9.50 4.38
CA ILE A 132 14.81 9.19 3.89
C ILE A 132 15.66 8.53 4.97
N LYS A 133 15.45 8.92 6.23
CA LYS A 133 16.17 8.32 7.35
C LYS A 133 15.95 6.83 7.51
N SER A 134 14.82 6.31 7.01
CA SER A 134 14.53 4.88 7.09
C SER A 134 15.18 4.09 5.98
N ILE A 135 15.84 4.76 5.04
CA ILE A 135 16.45 4.13 3.88
C ILE A 135 17.96 4.24 4.03
N SER A 136 18.61 3.08 4.12
CA SER A 136 20.06 3.04 4.26
C SER A 136 20.63 2.28 3.07
N ILE A 137 21.20 3.00 2.13
CA ILE A 137 21.87 2.43 0.97
C ILE A 137 23.23 3.06 0.77
N PRO A 138 24.18 2.33 0.19
CA PRO A 138 25.47 2.94 -0.16
C PRO A 138 25.29 4.06 -1.18
N SER A 139 26.11 5.08 -1.09
CA SER A 139 25.99 6.28 -1.93
C SER A 139 26.18 5.99 -3.42
N ASN A 140 26.82 4.87 -3.76
CA ASN A 140 27.05 4.49 -5.15
C ASN A 140 25.94 3.57 -5.70
N ILE A 141 24.91 3.29 -4.91
CA ILE A 141 23.79 2.46 -5.34
C ILE A 141 22.59 3.37 -5.62
N LYS A 142 21.92 3.10 -6.72
CA LYS A 142 20.75 3.86 -7.09
C LYS A 142 19.51 3.30 -6.40
N LEU A 143 18.73 4.18 -5.74
CA LEU A 143 17.51 3.77 -5.08
C LEU A 143 16.36 3.68 -6.08
N SER A 144 15.57 2.60 -5.98
CA SER A 144 14.34 2.47 -6.73
C SER A 144 13.23 2.00 -5.78
N LEU A 145 12.10 2.68 -5.82
CA LEU A 145 10.93 2.34 -5.00
C LEU A 145 9.85 1.62 -5.80
N ILE A 146 10.06 1.39 -7.06
CA ILE A 146 9.07 0.79 -7.95
C ILE A 146 9.29 -0.70 -8.09
#